data_4846f595c5c4d7829b41da8a987ab66f
#
_entry.id   4846f595c5c4d7829b41da8a987ab66f
#
_cell.length_a   1.000
_cell.length_b   1.000
_cell.length_c   1.000
_cell.angle_alpha   90.00
_cell.angle_beta   90.00
_cell.angle_gamma   90.00
#
_symmetry.space_group_name_H-M   'P 1'
#
loop_
_entity.id
_entity.type
_entity.pdbx_description
1 polymer ?
#
loop_
_entity_poly.entity_id
_entity_poly.type
_entity_poly.pdbx_seq_one_letter_code
_entity_poly.pdbx_strand_id
1 'polypeptide(L)'
;MHEIVTISGSPFPSSRCSAILDYAKGLITKQELRVASVAVRDLSLEDLVYCNFESSELKKLQLVIKQAQAGIISMPIYNSSYTGELKALLDLMPQSVFSGKTILPIAIRGTINHLLSIDYAIKPLLSAMGAIHILKGIYIVNSQIQFDEQGNIQLDIEIKERLQASIQEMVSVVKQKPLVPCIT
;
A
#
# COMPACT_ATOMS: atom_id res chain seq x y z
N MET A 1 15.66 10.26 -3.34
CA MET A 1 14.67 9.50 -4.12
C MET A 1 14.37 8.22 -3.35
N HIS A 2 13.13 7.76 -3.27
CA HIS A 2 12.73 6.50 -2.63
C HIS A 2 12.31 5.51 -3.71
N GLU A 3 12.58 4.22 -3.46
CA GLU A 3 12.35 3.15 -4.43
C GLU A 3 10.98 2.50 -4.25
N ILE A 4 10.46 2.49 -3.02
CA ILE A 4 9.18 1.86 -2.66
C ILE A 4 8.31 2.87 -1.92
N VAL A 5 7.01 2.83 -2.18
CA VAL A 5 6.01 3.59 -1.42
C VAL A 5 5.08 2.64 -0.66
N THR A 6 4.79 2.94 0.60
CA THR A 6 3.70 2.29 1.33
C THR A 6 2.50 3.22 1.38
N ILE A 7 1.30 2.67 1.14
CA ILE A 7 0.03 3.42 1.12
C ILE A 7 -0.92 2.79 2.13
N SER A 8 -1.28 3.54 3.18
CA SER A 8 -2.28 3.11 4.15
C SER A 8 -3.66 3.60 3.74
N GLY A 9 -4.55 2.65 3.45
CA GLY A 9 -5.98 2.92 3.19
C GLY A 9 -6.83 3.03 4.47
N SER A 10 -6.21 3.02 5.65
CA SER A 10 -6.94 3.17 6.91
C SER A 10 -7.06 4.65 7.31
N PRO A 11 -8.28 5.12 7.67
CA PRO A 11 -8.45 6.47 8.20
C PRO A 11 -7.90 6.61 9.64
N PHE A 12 -7.64 5.50 10.33
CA PHE A 12 -7.16 5.51 11.71
C PHE A 12 -5.63 5.54 11.77
N PRO A 13 -5.01 6.44 12.57
CA PRO A 13 -3.56 6.52 12.70
C PRO A 13 -2.97 5.24 13.33
N SER A 14 -3.59 4.73 14.39
CA SER A 14 -3.18 3.48 15.03
C SER A 14 -4.03 2.34 14.50
N SER A 15 -3.61 1.74 13.39
CA SER A 15 -4.34 0.66 12.73
C SER A 15 -3.43 -0.53 12.43
N ARG A 16 -4.04 -1.73 12.32
CA ARG A 16 -3.32 -2.91 11.84
C ARG A 16 -2.72 -2.69 10.45
N CYS A 17 -3.36 -1.87 9.61
CA CYS A 17 -2.83 -1.50 8.29
C CYS A 17 -1.52 -0.72 8.41
N SER A 18 -1.45 0.26 9.29
CA SER A 18 -0.23 1.02 9.54
C SER A 18 0.86 0.13 10.14
N ALA A 19 0.52 -0.69 11.13
CA ALA A 19 1.48 -1.59 11.78
C ALA A 19 2.09 -2.62 10.80
N ILE A 20 1.29 -3.19 9.89
CA ILE A 20 1.81 -4.12 8.87
C ILE A 20 2.70 -3.42 7.85
N LEU A 21 2.39 -2.16 7.49
CA LEU A 21 3.24 -1.36 6.61
C LEU A 21 4.55 -0.96 7.28
N ASP A 22 4.55 -0.63 8.57
CA ASP A 22 5.76 -0.33 9.33
C ASP A 22 6.65 -1.57 9.46
N TYR A 23 6.06 -2.74 9.70
CA TYR A 23 6.78 -4.02 9.69
C TYR A 23 7.40 -4.29 8.31
N ALA A 24 6.64 -4.13 7.24
CA ALA A 24 7.12 -4.29 5.86
C ALA A 24 8.26 -3.31 5.54
N LYS A 25 8.12 -2.05 5.94
CA LYS A 25 9.15 -1.01 5.81
C LYS A 25 10.44 -1.42 6.50
N GLY A 26 10.37 -2.00 7.71
CA GLY A 26 11.54 -2.53 8.42
C GLY A 26 12.25 -3.64 7.65
N LEU A 27 11.51 -4.53 6.97
CA LEU A 27 12.10 -5.58 6.12
C LEU A 27 12.78 -5.01 4.87
N ILE A 28 12.16 -4.02 4.24
CA ILE A 28 12.67 -3.37 3.01
C ILE A 28 13.92 -2.55 3.30
N THR A 29 13.95 -1.81 4.41
CA THR A 29 15.10 -0.98 4.80
C THR A 29 16.35 -1.83 5.10
N LYS A 30 16.17 -3.03 5.62
CA LYS A 30 17.26 -4.01 5.78
C LYS A 30 17.88 -4.45 4.44
N GLN A 31 17.18 -4.22 3.32
CA GLN A 31 17.66 -4.49 1.96
C GLN A 31 18.29 -3.24 1.29
N GLU A 32 18.56 -2.18 2.09
CA GLU A 32 19.17 -0.91 1.64
C GLU A 32 18.29 -0.10 0.66
N LEU A 33 16.99 -0.36 0.63
CA LEU A 33 16.02 0.40 -0.16
C LEU A 33 15.31 1.44 0.71
N ARG A 34 15.05 2.61 0.12
CA ARG A 34 14.35 3.71 0.79
C ARG A 34 12.86 3.60 0.54
N VAL A 35 12.09 3.81 1.60
CA VAL A 35 10.63 3.70 1.60
C VAL A 35 10.02 5.04 1.98
N ALA A 36 9.14 5.55 1.13
CA ALA A 36 8.23 6.65 1.48
C ALA A 36 6.91 6.07 1.99
N SER A 37 6.24 6.79 2.89
CA SER A 37 4.95 6.39 3.43
C SER A 37 3.90 7.45 3.10
N VAL A 38 2.71 7.01 2.70
CA VAL A 38 1.52 7.81 2.39
C VAL A 38 0.33 7.18 3.11
N ALA A 39 -0.57 8.00 3.62
CA ALA A 39 -1.83 7.53 4.19
C ALA A 39 -3.00 8.37 3.68
N VAL A 40 -4.20 7.79 3.63
CA VAL A 40 -5.42 8.52 3.25
C VAL A 40 -5.65 9.76 4.11
N ARG A 41 -5.23 9.73 5.37
CA ARG A 41 -5.35 10.83 6.33
C ARG A 41 -4.30 11.94 6.17
N ASP A 42 -3.36 11.82 5.24
CA ASP A 42 -2.38 12.86 4.95
C ASP A 42 -3.00 14.00 4.12
N LEU A 43 -4.20 13.77 3.57
CA LEU A 43 -5.03 14.81 2.96
C LEU A 43 -6.09 15.31 3.94
N SER A 44 -6.48 16.57 3.81
CA SER A 44 -7.61 17.12 4.53
C SER A 44 -8.92 16.45 4.09
N LEU A 45 -9.93 16.44 4.95
CA LEU A 45 -11.26 15.92 4.59
C LEU A 45 -11.86 16.67 3.41
N GLU A 46 -11.64 17.97 3.34
CA GLU A 46 -12.10 18.84 2.25
C GLU A 46 -11.47 18.41 0.93
N ASP A 47 -10.13 18.24 0.91
CA ASP A 47 -9.43 17.83 -0.30
C ASP A 47 -9.87 16.45 -0.78
N LEU A 48 -10.02 15.51 0.16
CA LEU A 48 -10.35 14.13 -0.13
C LEU A 48 -11.80 13.96 -0.61
N VAL A 49 -12.76 14.60 0.08
CA VAL A 49 -14.20 14.43 -0.18
C VAL A 49 -14.68 15.28 -1.34
N TYR A 50 -14.18 16.52 -1.45
CA TYR A 50 -14.59 17.45 -2.52
C TYR A 50 -13.68 17.42 -3.74
N CYS A 51 -12.77 16.43 -3.82
CA CYS A 51 -11.89 16.23 -4.98
C CYS A 51 -11.08 17.48 -5.35
N ASN A 52 -10.39 18.07 -4.38
CA ASN A 52 -9.57 19.26 -4.63
C ASN A 52 -8.27 18.91 -5.37
N PHE A 53 -8.31 18.87 -6.69
CA PHE A 53 -7.15 18.56 -7.53
C PHE A 53 -6.04 19.64 -7.46
N GLU A 54 -6.33 20.81 -6.95
CA GLU A 54 -5.34 21.90 -6.83
C GLU A 54 -4.59 21.90 -5.48
N SER A 55 -4.97 21.01 -4.55
CA SER A 55 -4.33 20.89 -3.25
C SER A 55 -2.81 20.68 -3.36
N SER A 56 -2.04 21.44 -2.60
CA SER A 56 -0.58 21.32 -2.54
C SER A 56 -0.15 20.01 -1.90
N GLU A 57 -0.91 19.52 -0.93
CA GLU A 57 -0.71 18.26 -0.24
C GLU A 57 -0.93 17.08 -1.20
N LEU A 58 -2.00 17.13 -2.01
CA LEU A 58 -2.25 16.14 -3.05
C LEU A 58 -1.11 16.09 -4.06
N LYS A 59 -0.63 17.23 -4.55
CA LYS A 59 0.49 17.28 -5.50
C LYS A 59 1.78 16.67 -4.93
N LYS A 60 2.03 16.85 -3.63
CA LYS A 60 3.16 16.18 -2.94
C LYS A 60 2.98 14.67 -2.90
N LEU A 61 1.78 14.17 -2.54
CA LEU A 61 1.50 12.73 -2.49
C LEU A 61 1.60 12.09 -3.88
N GLN A 62 1.07 12.75 -4.91
CA GLN A 62 1.20 12.30 -6.30
C GLN A 62 2.67 12.16 -6.72
N LEU A 63 3.50 13.14 -6.37
CA LEU A 63 4.94 13.11 -6.67
C LEU A 63 5.64 11.96 -5.94
N VAL A 64 5.33 11.75 -4.66
CA VAL A 64 5.86 10.64 -3.86
C VAL A 64 5.53 9.29 -4.51
N ILE A 65 4.26 9.06 -4.87
CA ILE A 65 3.83 7.82 -5.50
C ILE A 65 4.44 7.66 -6.89
N LYS A 66 4.49 8.74 -7.68
CA LYS A 66 5.07 8.74 -9.03
C LYS A 66 6.55 8.34 -9.04
N GLN A 67 7.33 8.80 -8.08
CA GLN A 67 8.77 8.53 -7.99
C GLN A 67 9.12 7.09 -7.59
N ALA A 68 8.20 6.36 -6.96
CA ALA A 68 8.44 4.99 -6.53
C ALA A 68 8.41 4.01 -7.72
N GLN A 69 9.20 2.94 -7.62
CA GLN A 69 9.23 1.83 -8.60
C GLN A 69 8.28 0.70 -8.22
N ALA A 70 7.93 0.60 -6.93
CA ALA A 70 6.99 -0.38 -6.40
C ALA A 70 6.16 0.22 -5.26
N GLY A 71 5.04 -0.42 -4.93
CA GLY A 71 4.16 0.01 -3.86
C GLY A 71 3.57 -1.13 -3.05
N ILE A 72 3.35 -0.89 -1.76
CA ILE A 72 2.55 -1.76 -0.89
C ILE A 72 1.32 -0.98 -0.45
N ILE A 73 0.14 -1.51 -0.72
CA ILE A 73 -1.13 -0.88 -0.32
C ILE A 73 -1.78 -1.75 0.74
N SER A 74 -1.90 -1.24 1.97
CA SER A 74 -2.60 -1.94 3.04
C SER A 74 -3.92 -1.26 3.35
N MET A 75 -5.00 -2.05 3.40
CA MET A 75 -6.36 -1.54 3.55
C MET A 75 -7.21 -2.43 4.46
N PRO A 76 -8.04 -1.84 5.31
CA PRO A 76 -9.10 -2.59 5.96
C PRO A 76 -10.20 -2.88 4.94
N ILE A 77 -10.86 -4.03 5.10
CA ILE A 77 -11.99 -4.41 4.23
C ILE A 77 -13.29 -4.09 4.94
N TYR A 78 -14.12 -3.25 4.33
CA TYR A 78 -15.48 -2.94 4.75
C TYR A 78 -16.45 -3.34 3.63
N ASN A 79 -17.54 -4.04 3.99
CA ASN A 79 -18.57 -4.46 3.03
C ASN A 79 -17.98 -5.10 1.75
N SER A 80 -17.03 -6.04 1.93
CA SER A 80 -16.38 -6.82 0.87
C SER A 80 -15.47 -6.02 -0.08
N SER A 81 -15.10 -4.79 0.27
CA SER A 81 -14.22 -3.95 -0.55
C SER A 81 -13.23 -3.15 0.31
N TYR A 82 -12.31 -2.48 -0.34
CA TYR A 82 -11.45 -1.47 0.27
C TYR A 82 -12.27 -0.26 0.74
N THR A 83 -11.68 0.58 1.60
CA THR A 83 -12.37 1.73 2.19
C THR A 83 -12.72 2.81 1.17
N GLY A 84 -13.78 3.56 1.44
CA GLY A 84 -14.15 4.73 0.65
C GLY A 84 -13.05 5.79 0.64
N GLU A 85 -12.34 5.96 1.75
CA GLU A 85 -11.22 6.90 1.87
C GLU A 85 -10.05 6.51 0.96
N LEU A 86 -9.75 5.22 0.84
CA LEU A 86 -8.74 4.75 -0.11
C LEU A 86 -9.19 5.01 -1.55
N LYS A 87 -10.47 4.76 -1.86
CA LYS A 87 -11.01 5.03 -3.19
C LYS A 87 -10.92 6.52 -3.50
N ALA A 88 -11.32 7.39 -2.58
CA ALA A 88 -11.25 8.83 -2.75
C ALA A 88 -9.80 9.30 -3.00
N LEU A 89 -8.82 8.79 -2.24
CA LEU A 89 -7.41 9.08 -2.50
C LEU A 89 -6.97 8.64 -3.90
N LEU A 90 -7.34 7.42 -4.30
CA LEU A 90 -6.95 6.87 -5.60
C LEU A 90 -7.64 7.59 -6.77
N ASP A 91 -8.86 8.10 -6.59
CA ASP A 91 -9.56 8.90 -7.61
C ASP A 91 -8.89 10.27 -7.85
N LEU A 92 -8.16 10.78 -6.88
CA LEU A 92 -7.36 11.99 -7.01
C LEU A 92 -5.99 11.77 -7.66
N MET A 93 -5.60 10.51 -7.90
CA MET A 93 -4.32 10.19 -8.54
C MET A 93 -4.45 10.24 -10.07
N PRO A 94 -3.36 10.52 -10.79
CA PRO A 94 -3.32 10.31 -12.24
C PRO A 94 -3.67 8.87 -12.61
N GLN A 95 -4.43 8.67 -13.68
CA GLN A 95 -4.89 7.35 -14.13
C GLN A 95 -3.73 6.35 -14.35
N SER A 96 -2.55 6.83 -14.71
CA SER A 96 -1.36 6.01 -14.94
C SER A 96 -0.38 5.98 -13.76
N VAL A 97 -0.80 6.34 -12.55
CA VAL A 97 0.09 6.53 -11.40
C VAL A 97 0.88 5.26 -11.04
N PHE A 98 0.32 4.09 -11.33
CA PHE A 98 0.98 2.79 -11.09
C PHE A 98 1.61 2.19 -12.35
N SER A 99 1.69 2.94 -13.45
CA SER A 99 2.32 2.45 -14.67
C SER A 99 3.78 2.01 -14.44
N GLY A 100 4.09 0.80 -14.88
CA GLY A 100 5.42 0.22 -14.72
C GLY A 100 5.81 -0.17 -13.29
N LYS A 101 4.91 -0.10 -12.31
CA LYS A 101 5.20 -0.44 -10.92
C LYS A 101 4.75 -1.86 -10.55
N THR A 102 5.47 -2.44 -9.59
CA THR A 102 5.05 -3.67 -8.91
C THR A 102 4.26 -3.32 -7.66
N ILE A 103 3.03 -3.83 -7.53
CA ILE A 103 2.15 -3.50 -6.41
C ILE A 103 1.80 -4.75 -5.59
N LEU A 104 1.97 -4.66 -4.27
CA LEU A 104 1.54 -5.67 -3.30
C LEU A 104 0.30 -5.16 -2.54
N PRO A 105 -0.90 -5.67 -2.82
CA PRO A 105 -2.09 -5.37 -2.00
C PRO A 105 -2.11 -6.24 -0.74
N ILE A 106 -2.44 -5.62 0.40
CA ILE A 106 -2.63 -6.28 1.70
C ILE A 106 -4.00 -5.90 2.23
N ALA A 107 -4.87 -6.87 2.41
CA ALA A 107 -6.23 -6.69 2.93
C ALA A 107 -6.34 -7.22 4.36
N ILE A 108 -6.97 -6.45 5.26
CA ILE A 108 -7.11 -6.83 6.67
C ILE A 108 -8.59 -6.78 7.08
N ARG A 109 -9.07 -7.86 7.72
CA ARG A 109 -10.45 -7.96 8.21
C ARG A 109 -10.55 -8.86 9.43
N GLY A 110 -11.70 -8.76 10.13
CA GLY A 110 -12.02 -9.62 11.28
C GLY A 110 -12.28 -11.10 10.93
N THR A 111 -12.67 -11.40 9.69
CA THR A 111 -13.02 -12.76 9.21
C THR A 111 -12.46 -13.05 7.82
N ILE A 112 -12.38 -14.34 7.46
CA ILE A 112 -11.92 -14.80 6.14
C ILE A 112 -12.96 -14.58 5.03
N ASN A 113 -14.21 -14.27 5.36
CA ASN A 113 -15.35 -14.28 4.43
C ASN A 113 -15.19 -13.32 3.23
N HIS A 114 -14.27 -12.38 3.30
CA HIS A 114 -14.05 -11.37 2.25
C HIS A 114 -12.72 -11.54 1.52
N LEU A 115 -12.14 -12.74 1.53
CA LEU A 115 -10.87 -13.07 0.88
C LEU A 115 -10.81 -12.59 -0.58
N LEU A 116 -11.90 -12.74 -1.30
CA LEU A 116 -12.00 -12.37 -2.72
C LEU A 116 -11.96 -10.85 -2.98
N SER A 117 -12.01 -10.01 -1.95
CA SER A 117 -11.88 -8.54 -2.10
C SER A 117 -10.57 -8.11 -2.77
N ILE A 118 -9.51 -8.90 -2.61
CA ILE A 118 -8.24 -8.64 -3.30
C ILE A 118 -8.43 -8.81 -4.81
N ASP A 119 -8.98 -9.93 -5.25
CA ASP A 119 -9.04 -10.27 -6.68
C ASP A 119 -10.16 -9.53 -7.42
N TYR A 120 -11.30 -9.27 -6.74
CA TYR A 120 -12.48 -8.69 -7.38
C TYR A 120 -12.70 -7.21 -7.10
N ALA A 121 -11.98 -6.61 -6.15
CA ALA A 121 -12.12 -5.19 -5.89
C ALA A 121 -10.82 -4.42 -6.15
N ILE A 122 -9.73 -4.71 -5.41
CA ILE A 122 -8.54 -3.86 -5.51
C ILE A 122 -7.68 -4.14 -6.75
N LYS A 123 -7.46 -5.39 -7.15
CA LYS A 123 -6.65 -5.71 -8.32
C LYS A 123 -7.20 -5.11 -9.63
N PRO A 124 -8.51 -5.19 -9.92
CA PRO A 124 -9.08 -4.53 -11.11
C PRO A 124 -8.84 -3.01 -11.10
N LEU A 125 -8.99 -2.35 -9.95
CA LEU A 125 -8.72 -0.92 -9.82
C LEU A 125 -7.25 -0.61 -10.09
N LEU A 126 -6.32 -1.35 -9.48
CA LEU A 126 -4.89 -1.16 -9.71
C LEU A 126 -4.49 -1.37 -11.18
N SER A 127 -5.08 -2.38 -11.84
CA SER A 127 -4.89 -2.62 -13.27
C SER A 127 -5.40 -1.44 -14.11
N ALA A 128 -6.57 -0.90 -13.80
CA ALA A 128 -7.12 0.28 -14.47
C ALA A 128 -6.25 1.52 -14.27
N MET A 129 -5.50 1.60 -13.16
CA MET A 129 -4.54 2.66 -12.86
C MET A 129 -3.12 2.38 -13.39
N GLY A 130 -2.97 1.41 -14.31
CA GLY A 130 -1.74 1.13 -15.04
C GLY A 130 -0.78 0.14 -14.39
N ALA A 131 -1.13 -0.48 -13.25
CA ALA A 131 -0.30 -1.53 -12.68
C ALA A 131 -0.35 -2.80 -13.55
N ILE A 132 0.79 -3.22 -14.07
CA ILE A 132 0.91 -4.43 -14.89
C ILE A 132 1.44 -5.62 -14.11
N HIS A 133 2.13 -5.38 -13.00
CA HIS A 133 2.67 -6.41 -12.12
C HIS A 133 2.07 -6.25 -10.72
N ILE A 134 0.96 -6.95 -10.49
CA ILE A 134 0.29 -6.98 -9.20
C ILE A 134 0.55 -8.35 -8.57
N LEU A 135 1.25 -8.35 -7.42
CA LEU A 135 1.55 -9.57 -6.69
C LEU A 135 0.26 -10.26 -6.20
N LYS A 136 0.37 -11.51 -5.82
CA LYS A 136 -0.78 -12.33 -5.39
C LYS A 136 -1.66 -11.62 -4.35
N GLY A 137 -1.02 -10.81 -3.48
CA GLY A 137 -1.69 -10.13 -2.38
C GLY A 137 -1.76 -10.99 -1.11
N ILE A 138 -1.96 -10.33 0.02
CA ILE A 138 -2.02 -10.99 1.32
C ILE A 138 -3.32 -10.58 2.02
N TYR A 139 -4.17 -11.55 2.30
CA TYR A 139 -5.33 -11.36 3.16
C TYR A 139 -4.97 -11.79 4.57
N ILE A 140 -5.25 -10.93 5.55
CA ILE A 140 -4.90 -11.13 6.96
C ILE A 140 -6.18 -11.02 7.80
N VAL A 141 -6.42 -12.01 8.63
CA VAL A 141 -7.48 -11.94 9.63
C VAL A 141 -6.94 -11.26 10.89
N ASN A 142 -7.75 -10.43 11.54
CA ASN A 142 -7.33 -9.65 12.72
C ASN A 142 -6.67 -10.49 13.82
N SER A 143 -7.09 -11.74 14.01
CA SER A 143 -6.51 -12.67 14.99
C SER A 143 -5.06 -13.07 14.68
N GLN A 144 -4.62 -12.91 13.44
CA GLN A 144 -3.25 -13.21 12.98
C GLN A 144 -2.29 -12.04 13.22
N ILE A 145 -2.79 -10.92 13.76
CA ILE A 145 -2.00 -9.74 14.13
C ILE A 145 -2.23 -9.49 15.62
N GLN A 146 -1.20 -9.63 16.41
CA GLN A 146 -1.19 -9.29 17.83
C GLN A 146 -0.21 -8.15 18.09
N PHE A 147 -0.34 -7.50 19.23
CA PHE A 147 0.59 -6.46 19.68
C PHE A 147 1.13 -6.87 21.05
N ASP A 148 2.44 -6.73 21.25
CA ASP A 148 3.04 -6.92 22.55
C ASP A 148 2.79 -5.71 23.48
N GLU A 149 3.26 -5.78 24.72
CA GLU A 149 3.09 -4.72 25.71
C GLU A 149 3.75 -3.40 25.31
N GLN A 150 4.74 -3.45 24.43
CA GLN A 150 5.44 -2.29 23.88
C GLN A 150 4.77 -1.76 22.60
N GLY A 151 3.69 -2.41 22.11
CA GLY A 151 2.98 -2.04 20.89
C GLY A 151 3.63 -2.53 19.61
N ASN A 152 4.65 -3.39 19.68
CA ASN A 152 5.23 -3.99 18.49
C ASN A 152 4.32 -5.08 17.93
N ILE A 153 4.28 -5.17 16.60
CA ILE A 153 3.45 -6.15 15.91
C ILE A 153 4.07 -7.56 16.02
N GLN A 154 3.21 -8.52 16.38
CA GLN A 154 3.50 -9.95 16.31
C GLN A 154 2.58 -10.59 15.28
N LEU A 155 3.16 -11.23 14.28
CA LEU A 155 2.44 -11.88 13.19
C LEU A 155 2.42 -13.39 13.38
N ASP A 156 1.29 -14.00 13.04
CA ASP A 156 1.21 -15.43 12.79
C ASP A 156 2.32 -15.87 11.82
N ILE A 157 2.90 -17.04 12.04
CA ILE A 157 4.06 -17.53 11.29
C ILE A 157 3.78 -17.59 9.78
N GLU A 158 2.60 -18.06 9.38
CA GLU A 158 2.21 -18.15 7.98
C GLU A 158 2.15 -16.75 7.34
N ILE A 159 1.58 -15.76 8.03
CA ILE A 159 1.48 -14.39 7.52
C ILE A 159 2.87 -13.76 7.42
N LYS A 160 3.72 -14.00 8.40
CA LYS A 160 5.11 -13.53 8.39
C LYS A 160 5.88 -14.06 7.18
N GLU A 161 5.80 -15.36 6.93
CA GLU A 161 6.49 -16.00 5.80
C GLU A 161 5.97 -15.50 4.46
N ARG A 162 4.64 -15.40 4.30
CA ARG A 162 4.01 -14.87 3.07
C ARG A 162 4.41 -13.42 2.82
N LEU A 163 4.45 -12.59 3.85
CA LEU A 163 4.86 -11.19 3.73
C LEU A 163 6.33 -11.07 3.36
N GLN A 164 7.20 -11.84 4.00
CA GLN A 164 8.63 -11.88 3.68
C GLN A 164 8.88 -12.33 2.23
N ALA A 165 8.22 -13.39 1.78
CA ALA A 165 8.33 -13.87 0.41
C ALA A 165 7.87 -12.82 -0.62
N SER A 166 6.71 -12.19 -0.39
CA SER A 166 6.19 -11.16 -1.29
C SER A 166 7.07 -9.90 -1.33
N ILE A 167 7.64 -9.51 -0.19
CA ILE A 167 8.59 -8.38 -0.14
C ILE A 167 9.87 -8.74 -0.87
N GLN A 168 10.39 -9.96 -0.69
CA GLN A 168 11.60 -10.40 -1.39
C GLN A 168 11.40 -10.42 -2.92
N GLU A 169 10.24 -10.89 -3.38
CA GLU A 169 9.86 -10.83 -4.80
C GLU A 169 9.84 -9.38 -5.30
N MET A 170 9.16 -8.47 -4.59
CA MET A 170 9.13 -7.05 -4.93
C MET A 170 10.53 -6.42 -4.97
N VAL A 171 11.35 -6.68 -3.97
CA VAL A 171 12.72 -6.16 -3.87
C VAL A 171 13.58 -6.65 -5.04
N SER A 172 13.44 -7.91 -5.44
CA SER A 172 14.18 -8.47 -6.58
C SER A 172 13.85 -7.73 -7.88
N VAL A 173 12.56 -7.43 -8.11
CA VAL A 173 12.12 -6.66 -9.27
C VAL A 173 12.65 -5.22 -9.24
N VAL A 174 12.63 -4.57 -8.08
CA VAL A 174 13.13 -3.19 -7.93
C VAL A 174 14.65 -3.13 -8.18
N LYS A 175 15.41 -4.07 -7.63
CA LYS A 175 16.89 -4.12 -7.80
C LYS A 175 17.31 -4.45 -9.23
N GLN A 176 16.48 -5.14 -10.00
CA GLN A 176 16.77 -5.46 -11.42
C GLN A 176 16.43 -4.31 -12.38
N LYS A 177 15.57 -3.37 -11.96
CA LYS A 177 15.26 -2.21 -12.80
C LYS A 177 16.42 -1.21 -12.75
N PRO A 178 16.98 -0.80 -13.90
CA PRO A 178 17.93 0.31 -13.92
C PRO A 178 17.24 1.55 -13.34
N LEU A 179 17.97 2.33 -12.53
CA LEU A 179 17.53 3.65 -12.10
C LEU A 179 17.28 4.50 -13.35
N VAL A 180 16.06 4.65 -13.77
CA VAL A 180 15.72 5.57 -14.86
C VAL A 180 15.93 6.97 -14.29
N PRO A 181 16.87 7.76 -14.84
CA PRO A 181 17.00 9.15 -14.45
C PRO A 181 15.68 9.85 -14.79
N CYS A 182 15.14 10.64 -13.84
CA CYS A 182 14.04 11.55 -14.13
C CYS A 182 14.45 12.44 -15.31
N ILE A 183 13.87 12.18 -16.48
CA ILE A 183 13.91 13.16 -17.56
C ILE A 183 13.00 14.29 -17.07
N THR A 184 13.62 15.42 -16.78
CA THR A 184 13.01 16.71 -16.42
C THR A 184 12.04 17.18 -17.48
#